data_d7960562d3f3507c08d957fda7c4b779
#
_entry.id   d7960562d3f3507c08d957fda7c4b779
#
_cell.length_a   1.000
_cell.length_b   1.000
_cell.length_c   1.000
_cell.angle_alpha   90.00
_cell.angle_beta   90.00
_cell.angle_gamma   90.00
#
_symmetry.space_group_name_H-M   'P 1'
#
loop_
_entity.id
_entity.type
_entity.pdbx_description
1 polymer ?
#
loop_
_entity_poly.entity_id
_entity_poly.type
_entity_poly.pdbx_seq_one_letter_code
_entity_poly.pdbx_strand_id
1 'polypeptide(L)'
;ITPTNFETLTGQQCLVDTFARNFEFQVEHISLAKQADIFMIAPATANVIAKVAHGLADDMLTTTFLACKKPKYIVPAMNTQMYENPITQDNLEICRKYGMHVIEPASGYLACGDTGAGKMPEPETLFEYILQEIAFPKDLAGKKILVTAGPTQEAIDPVRYITNHSTGKMGYAIARAGARRGAEVTLVSGPVNQTVPLGVTLVPVVSARDMFEAVTSRSAKQDAIIKSAAVADYRPAVVGTEKTKKSDGDMSIALERTDDILSWLGDHRREGQFLCGFSMETQNMLENSKAKLEKKHVDMIVANNLKTAGAGFGTDTNVVT
;
A
#
# COMPACT_ATOMS: atom_id res chain seq x y z
N ILE A 1 -0.24 26.12 -16.88
CA ILE A 1 -0.49 26.51 -15.47
C ILE A 1 0.53 27.61 -15.14
N THR A 2 0.07 28.75 -14.61
CA THR A 2 0.90 29.90 -14.26
C THR A 2 1.12 29.96 -12.74
N PRO A 3 2.14 30.71 -12.25
CA PRO A 3 2.28 30.96 -10.80
C PRO A 3 0.99 31.43 -10.14
N THR A 4 0.25 32.34 -10.77
CA THR A 4 -1.03 32.86 -10.29
C THR A 4 -2.08 31.78 -10.00
N ASN A 5 -2.10 30.67 -10.78
CA ASN A 5 -3.02 29.56 -10.53
C ASN A 5 -2.70 28.86 -9.19
N PHE A 6 -1.42 28.66 -8.89
CA PHE A 6 -0.99 28.09 -7.61
C PHE A 6 -1.25 29.04 -6.45
N GLU A 7 -0.95 30.33 -6.61
CA GLU A 7 -1.20 31.35 -5.60
C GLU A 7 -2.68 31.44 -5.22
N THR A 8 -3.57 31.41 -6.24
CA THR A 8 -5.01 31.43 -6.02
C THR A 8 -5.52 30.21 -5.25
N LEU A 9 -4.95 29.01 -5.54
CA LEU A 9 -5.39 27.77 -4.91
C LEU A 9 -4.80 27.55 -3.53
N THR A 10 -3.57 27.99 -3.30
CA THR A 10 -2.83 27.75 -2.05
C THR A 10 -2.93 28.90 -1.07
N GLY A 11 -3.24 30.10 -1.54
CA GLY A 11 -3.13 31.33 -0.73
C GLY A 11 -1.69 31.72 -0.39
N GLN A 12 -0.69 31.10 -1.06
CA GLN A 12 0.74 31.34 -0.83
C GLN A 12 1.39 31.90 -2.09
N GLN A 13 2.35 32.80 -1.90
CA GLN A 13 3.12 33.37 -3.01
C GLN A 13 3.96 32.28 -3.71
N CYS A 14 3.93 32.27 -5.04
CA CYS A 14 4.77 31.41 -5.87
C CYS A 14 6.13 32.08 -6.10
N LEU A 15 7.17 31.55 -5.48
CA LEU A 15 8.51 32.11 -5.55
C LEU A 15 9.23 31.62 -6.83
N VAL A 16 9.55 32.53 -7.73
CA VAL A 16 10.16 32.23 -9.03
C VAL A 16 11.58 32.78 -9.12
N ASP A 17 11.81 34.01 -8.64
CA ASP A 17 13.09 34.70 -8.73
C ASP A 17 13.84 34.69 -7.39
N THR A 18 15.06 34.16 -7.41
CA THR A 18 15.95 34.06 -6.23
C THR A 18 16.32 35.47 -5.70
N PHE A 19 16.31 36.49 -6.54
CA PHE A 19 16.73 37.86 -6.23
C PHE A 19 15.60 38.90 -6.36
N ALA A 20 14.35 38.46 -6.24
CA ALA A 20 13.20 39.37 -6.21
C ALA A 20 13.37 40.39 -5.11
N ARG A 21 13.14 41.69 -5.42
CA ARG A 21 13.37 42.80 -4.47
C ARG A 21 12.27 42.98 -3.44
N ASN A 22 11.23 42.20 -3.45
CA ASN A 22 10.05 42.29 -2.58
C ASN A 22 10.12 41.29 -1.42
N PHE A 23 11.25 41.16 -0.74
CA PHE A 23 11.40 40.20 0.36
C PHE A 23 11.42 40.95 1.72
N GLU A 24 10.77 40.33 2.67
CA GLU A 24 10.93 40.68 4.11
C GLU A 24 12.26 40.07 4.58
N PHE A 25 13.27 40.85 4.82
CA PHE A 25 14.59 40.61 5.47
C PHE A 25 15.02 39.15 5.81
N GLN A 26 14.47 38.13 5.17
CA GLN A 26 14.83 36.72 5.30
C GLN A 26 15.26 36.15 3.96
N VAL A 27 16.28 35.30 3.99
CA VAL A 27 16.76 34.60 2.80
C VAL A 27 15.71 33.50 2.46
N GLU A 28 14.81 33.79 1.51
CA GLU A 28 13.61 33.02 1.23
C GLU A 28 13.89 31.54 0.99
N HIS A 29 14.87 31.16 0.16
CA HIS A 29 15.21 29.78 -0.10
C HIS A 29 15.68 29.03 1.16
N ILE A 30 16.31 29.71 2.12
CA ILE A 30 16.71 29.11 3.40
C ILE A 30 15.50 28.94 4.32
N SER A 31 14.61 29.93 4.33
CA SER A 31 13.38 29.89 5.13
C SER A 31 12.49 28.72 4.66
N LEU A 32 12.24 28.59 3.36
CA LEU A 32 11.49 27.49 2.77
C LEU A 32 12.12 26.14 3.06
N ALA A 33 13.45 26.03 2.88
CA ALA A 33 14.18 24.79 3.14
C ALA A 33 14.07 24.32 4.62
N LYS A 34 13.96 25.27 5.57
CA LYS A 34 13.79 24.99 7.01
C LYS A 34 12.33 24.64 7.37
N GLN A 35 11.36 25.27 6.73
CA GLN A 35 9.92 25.07 6.99
C GLN A 35 9.39 23.78 6.37
N ALA A 36 10.01 23.28 5.31
CA ALA A 36 9.57 22.09 4.62
C ALA A 36 9.59 20.85 5.54
N ASP A 37 8.59 20.00 5.44
CA ASP A 37 8.59 18.63 5.98
C ASP A 37 9.07 17.63 4.94
N ILE A 38 8.80 17.92 3.65
CA ILE A 38 9.20 17.14 2.47
C ILE A 38 9.44 18.12 1.32
N PHE A 39 10.34 17.78 0.42
CA PHE A 39 10.56 18.54 -0.81
C PHE A 39 10.30 17.64 -2.04
N MET A 40 9.28 17.95 -2.81
CA MET A 40 8.92 17.20 -4.01
C MET A 40 9.01 18.09 -5.25
N ILE A 41 9.77 17.64 -6.27
CA ILE A 41 9.78 18.26 -7.60
C ILE A 41 8.83 17.49 -8.50
N ALA A 42 7.66 18.02 -8.80
CA ALA A 42 6.60 17.39 -9.58
C ALA A 42 5.92 18.39 -10.52
N PRO A 43 6.17 18.33 -11.84
CA PRO A 43 7.07 17.41 -12.53
C PRO A 43 8.56 17.83 -12.47
N ALA A 44 9.46 16.87 -12.60
CA ALA A 44 10.89 17.09 -12.81
C ALA A 44 11.27 16.82 -14.27
N THR A 45 11.75 17.86 -14.97
CA THR A 45 12.27 17.72 -16.33
C THR A 45 13.69 17.15 -16.33
N ALA A 46 14.17 16.63 -17.45
CA ALA A 46 15.55 16.16 -17.60
C ALA A 46 16.59 17.24 -17.19
N ASN A 47 16.32 18.50 -17.50
CA ASN A 47 17.18 19.63 -17.12
C ASN A 47 17.25 19.78 -15.59
N VAL A 48 16.12 19.77 -14.90
CA VAL A 48 16.08 19.89 -13.43
C VAL A 48 16.75 18.67 -12.77
N ILE A 49 16.51 17.47 -13.28
CA ILE A 49 17.15 16.24 -12.77
C ILE A 49 18.67 16.34 -12.91
N ALA A 50 19.19 16.77 -14.07
CA ALA A 50 20.63 16.99 -14.27
C ALA A 50 21.20 18.02 -13.29
N LYS A 51 20.51 19.15 -13.09
CA LYS A 51 20.94 20.19 -12.14
C LYS A 51 21.04 19.65 -10.71
N VAL A 52 20.00 19.00 -10.20
CA VAL A 52 20.00 18.52 -8.80
C VAL A 52 20.96 17.35 -8.61
N ALA A 53 21.19 16.49 -9.62
CA ALA A 53 22.17 15.42 -9.59
C ALA A 53 23.61 15.94 -9.42
N HIS A 54 23.92 17.10 -10.01
CA HIS A 54 25.24 17.68 -10.02
C HIS A 54 25.40 18.92 -9.12
N GLY A 55 24.38 19.27 -8.33
CA GLY A 55 24.43 20.38 -7.36
C GLY A 55 24.42 21.76 -8.01
N LEU A 56 23.90 21.91 -9.21
CA LEU A 56 23.70 23.22 -9.86
C LEU A 56 22.52 23.92 -9.19
N ALA A 57 22.76 25.14 -8.72
CA ALA A 57 21.81 25.94 -7.94
C ALA A 57 21.75 27.37 -8.52
N ASP A 58 21.25 27.49 -9.76
CA ASP A 58 21.21 28.73 -10.53
C ASP A 58 19.81 29.35 -10.64
N ASP A 59 18.83 28.75 -9.96
CA ASP A 59 17.45 29.22 -9.85
C ASP A 59 16.86 28.98 -8.46
N MET A 60 15.70 29.57 -8.15
CA MET A 60 15.05 29.48 -6.86
C MET A 60 14.73 28.04 -6.43
N LEU A 61 14.29 27.20 -7.37
CA LEU A 61 13.97 25.81 -7.12
C LEU A 61 15.21 25.02 -6.68
N THR A 62 16.26 25.05 -7.52
CA THR A 62 17.47 24.26 -7.32
C THR A 62 18.29 24.73 -6.12
N THR A 63 18.31 26.06 -5.86
CA THR A 63 18.95 26.64 -4.67
C THR A 63 18.23 26.19 -3.39
N THR A 64 16.89 26.26 -3.34
CA THR A 64 16.12 25.81 -2.19
C THR A 64 16.27 24.29 -1.99
N PHE A 65 16.24 23.52 -3.08
CA PHE A 65 16.40 22.09 -3.03
C PHE A 65 17.76 21.66 -2.47
N LEU A 66 18.83 22.34 -2.87
CA LEU A 66 20.18 22.06 -2.37
C LEU A 66 20.31 22.40 -0.88
N ALA A 67 19.68 23.49 -0.42
CA ALA A 67 19.67 23.92 0.98
C ALA A 67 18.79 23.05 1.89
N CYS A 68 17.81 22.34 1.35
CA CYS A 68 16.87 21.53 2.12
C CYS A 68 17.51 20.22 2.61
N LYS A 69 17.31 19.89 3.90
CA LYS A 69 17.77 18.64 4.55
C LYS A 69 16.65 17.60 4.72
N LYS A 70 15.43 17.95 4.34
CA LYS A 70 14.26 17.08 4.47
C LYS A 70 14.23 16.03 3.35
N PRO A 71 13.42 14.97 3.47
CA PRO A 71 13.23 13.98 2.41
C PRO A 71 12.92 14.65 1.07
N LYS A 72 13.63 14.21 0.03
CA LYS A 72 13.56 14.79 -1.30
C LYS A 72 12.99 13.78 -2.29
N TYR A 73 11.97 14.22 -3.03
CA TYR A 73 11.30 13.40 -4.04
C TYR A 73 11.44 14.06 -5.42
N ILE A 74 11.77 13.24 -6.41
CA ILE A 74 11.88 13.64 -7.81
C ILE A 74 10.87 12.84 -8.61
N VAL A 75 10.00 13.55 -9.33
CA VAL A 75 8.94 12.96 -10.15
C VAL A 75 9.24 13.25 -11.62
N PRO A 76 9.99 12.39 -12.34
CA PRO A 76 10.31 12.60 -13.73
C PRO A 76 9.06 12.70 -14.59
N ALA A 77 9.04 13.71 -15.50
CA ALA A 77 8.03 13.79 -16.55
C ALA A 77 8.63 14.42 -17.79
N MET A 78 8.68 13.66 -18.88
CA MET A 78 9.27 14.05 -20.15
C MET A 78 8.88 13.08 -21.27
N ASN A 79 9.25 13.36 -22.49
CA ASN A 79 9.15 12.40 -23.59
C ASN A 79 9.88 11.09 -23.26
N THR A 80 9.35 9.97 -23.74
CA THR A 80 9.89 8.61 -23.44
C THR A 80 11.36 8.49 -23.84
N GLN A 81 11.77 8.99 -25.03
CA GLN A 81 13.15 8.93 -25.49
C GLN A 81 14.11 9.74 -24.59
N MET A 82 13.62 10.86 -24.03
CA MET A 82 14.38 11.63 -23.06
C MET A 82 14.49 10.90 -21.72
N TYR A 83 13.44 10.23 -21.29
CA TYR A 83 13.44 9.46 -20.05
C TYR A 83 14.37 8.23 -20.15
N GLU A 84 14.29 7.49 -21.26
CA GLU A 84 15.11 6.30 -21.52
C GLU A 84 16.56 6.63 -21.92
N ASN A 85 16.87 7.90 -22.16
CA ASN A 85 18.23 8.32 -22.51
C ASN A 85 19.21 7.95 -21.39
N PRO A 86 20.34 7.27 -21.70
CA PRO A 86 21.31 6.84 -20.69
C PRO A 86 21.78 7.96 -19.76
N ILE A 87 21.99 9.17 -20.28
CA ILE A 87 22.40 10.33 -19.46
C ILE A 87 21.31 10.69 -18.45
N THR A 88 20.05 10.62 -18.82
CA THR A 88 18.93 10.87 -17.89
C THR A 88 18.87 9.78 -16.83
N GLN A 89 19.02 8.52 -17.20
CA GLN A 89 19.04 7.39 -16.27
C GLN A 89 20.23 7.48 -15.31
N ASP A 90 21.43 7.81 -15.79
CA ASP A 90 22.61 8.04 -14.95
C ASP A 90 22.38 9.15 -13.94
N ASN A 91 21.76 10.27 -14.35
CA ASN A 91 21.41 11.37 -13.43
C ASN A 91 20.39 10.94 -12.37
N LEU A 92 19.41 10.11 -12.71
CA LEU A 92 18.45 9.53 -11.75
C LEU A 92 19.16 8.60 -10.75
N GLU A 93 20.10 7.78 -11.21
CA GLU A 93 20.92 6.94 -10.32
C GLU A 93 21.78 7.77 -9.36
N ILE A 94 22.37 8.86 -9.85
CA ILE A 94 23.10 9.81 -9.00
C ILE A 94 22.16 10.38 -7.91
N CYS A 95 20.95 10.78 -8.29
CA CYS A 95 19.95 11.26 -7.32
C CYS A 95 19.63 10.20 -6.28
N ARG A 96 19.39 8.93 -6.66
CA ARG A 96 19.15 7.81 -5.74
C ARG A 96 20.35 7.58 -4.81
N LYS A 97 21.57 7.61 -5.35
CA LYS A 97 22.82 7.47 -4.58
C LYS A 97 22.96 8.52 -3.48
N TYR A 98 22.49 9.73 -3.70
CA TYR A 98 22.47 10.80 -2.70
C TYR A 98 21.23 10.83 -1.82
N GLY A 99 20.44 9.74 -1.80
CA GLY A 99 19.29 9.58 -0.91
C GLY A 99 18.03 10.31 -1.36
N MET A 100 17.93 10.72 -2.62
CA MET A 100 16.70 11.27 -3.17
C MET A 100 15.80 10.13 -3.65
N HIS A 101 14.51 10.26 -3.38
CA HIS A 101 13.51 9.29 -3.80
C HIS A 101 13.02 9.62 -5.21
N VAL A 102 13.27 8.74 -6.16
CA VAL A 102 12.74 8.87 -7.52
C VAL A 102 11.45 8.10 -7.63
N ILE A 103 10.36 8.81 -7.94
CA ILE A 103 9.05 8.21 -8.22
C ILE A 103 9.00 7.91 -9.72
N GLU A 104 8.89 6.63 -10.06
CA GLU A 104 8.86 6.22 -11.48
C GLU A 104 7.69 6.87 -12.22
N PRO A 105 7.91 7.36 -13.45
CA PRO A 105 6.85 7.94 -14.25
C PRO A 105 5.83 6.87 -14.65
N ALA A 106 4.59 7.28 -14.79
CA ALA A 106 3.53 6.44 -15.33
C ALA A 106 3.74 6.23 -16.85
N SER A 107 3.24 5.10 -17.33
CA SER A 107 3.16 4.82 -18.76
C SER A 107 1.79 5.21 -19.31
N GLY A 108 1.75 5.71 -20.53
CA GLY A 108 0.52 6.09 -21.20
C GLY A 108 0.74 7.00 -22.41
N TYR A 109 -0.35 7.59 -22.88
CA TYR A 109 -0.31 8.56 -23.98
C TYR A 109 0.30 9.88 -23.48
N LEU A 110 1.32 10.35 -24.19
CA LEU A 110 2.08 11.57 -23.88
C LEU A 110 1.61 12.75 -24.73
N ALA A 111 1.86 13.96 -24.26
CA ALA A 111 1.49 15.18 -24.98
C ALA A 111 2.13 15.32 -26.36
N CYS A 112 3.24 14.64 -26.63
CA CYS A 112 3.89 14.59 -27.95
C CYS A 112 3.24 13.61 -28.94
N GLY A 113 2.19 12.86 -28.52
CA GLY A 113 1.54 11.86 -29.37
C GLY A 113 2.09 10.44 -29.23
N ASP A 114 3.17 10.25 -28.50
CA ASP A 114 3.79 8.94 -28.25
C ASP A 114 3.11 8.21 -27.08
N THR A 115 3.30 6.89 -27.02
CA THR A 115 2.89 6.07 -25.88
C THR A 115 4.12 5.44 -25.25
N GLY A 116 4.27 5.59 -23.92
CA GLY A 116 5.42 5.04 -23.20
C GLY A 116 5.55 5.58 -21.78
N ALA A 117 6.67 5.29 -21.13
CA ALA A 117 7.01 5.86 -19.83
C ALA A 117 7.41 7.34 -19.99
N GLY A 118 6.98 8.18 -19.04
CA GLY A 118 7.32 9.61 -19.06
C GLY A 118 6.20 10.54 -18.62
N LYS A 119 5.01 9.99 -18.29
CA LYS A 119 3.91 10.75 -17.74
C LYS A 119 4.08 10.90 -16.22
N MET A 120 3.89 12.12 -15.70
CA MET A 120 3.79 12.32 -14.26
C MET A 120 2.65 11.43 -13.69
N PRO A 121 2.87 10.68 -12.61
CA PRO A 121 1.79 9.97 -11.94
C PRO A 121 0.65 10.90 -11.54
N GLU A 122 -0.54 10.34 -11.36
CA GLU A 122 -1.70 11.13 -10.95
C GLU A 122 -1.46 11.80 -9.58
N PRO A 123 -2.00 13.01 -9.34
CA PRO A 123 -1.77 13.75 -8.09
C PRO A 123 -2.08 12.95 -6.82
N GLU A 124 -3.11 12.09 -6.88
CA GLU A 124 -3.49 11.20 -5.77
C GLU A 124 -2.36 10.23 -5.41
N THR A 125 -1.65 9.71 -6.42
CA THR A 125 -0.49 8.84 -6.20
C THR A 125 0.66 9.62 -5.53
N LEU A 126 0.93 10.84 -5.97
CA LEU A 126 1.96 11.69 -5.37
C LEU A 126 1.60 12.07 -3.94
N PHE A 127 0.32 12.31 -3.67
CA PHE A 127 -0.18 12.57 -2.32
C PHE A 127 0.01 11.36 -1.39
N GLU A 128 -0.14 10.13 -1.88
CA GLU A 128 0.17 8.92 -1.10
C GLU A 128 1.66 8.87 -0.69
N TYR A 129 2.59 9.28 -1.57
CA TYR A 129 4.02 9.39 -1.21
C TYR A 129 4.25 10.42 -0.09
N ILE A 130 3.57 11.57 -0.15
CA ILE A 130 3.64 12.59 0.89
C ILE A 130 3.11 12.02 2.22
N LEU A 131 1.93 11.40 2.20
CA LEU A 131 1.34 10.77 3.39
C LEU A 131 2.21 9.63 3.94
N GLN A 132 2.83 8.85 3.05
CA GLN A 132 3.78 7.81 3.46
C GLN A 132 4.92 8.40 4.29
N GLU A 133 5.38 9.60 3.98
CA GLU A 133 6.50 10.23 4.66
C GLU A 133 6.08 10.91 5.97
N ILE A 134 5.00 11.70 5.97
CA ILE A 134 4.69 12.64 7.07
C ILE A 134 3.46 12.29 7.90
N ALA A 135 2.57 11.39 7.46
CA ALA A 135 1.27 11.19 8.12
C ALA A 135 1.39 10.62 9.55
N PHE A 136 2.42 9.81 9.82
CA PHE A 136 2.60 9.15 11.10
C PHE A 136 4.08 9.08 11.52
N PRO A 137 4.37 9.08 12.83
CA PRO A 137 5.69 8.70 13.33
C PRO A 137 6.09 7.31 12.82
N LYS A 138 7.38 7.13 12.53
CA LYS A 138 7.93 5.84 12.07
C LYS A 138 8.23 4.89 13.24
N ASP A 139 7.27 4.74 14.14
CA ASP A 139 7.37 3.96 15.37
C ASP A 139 7.39 2.44 15.14
N LEU A 140 7.08 1.99 13.92
CA LEU A 140 7.20 0.60 13.49
C LEU A 140 8.43 0.36 12.59
N ALA A 141 9.37 1.32 12.51
CA ALA A 141 10.59 1.15 11.72
C ALA A 141 11.37 -0.10 12.16
N GLY A 142 11.81 -0.91 11.19
CA GLY A 142 12.50 -2.17 11.42
C GLY A 142 11.61 -3.35 11.85
N LYS A 143 10.30 -3.14 12.00
CA LYS A 143 9.34 -4.23 12.27
C LYS A 143 8.84 -4.86 10.98
N LYS A 144 8.71 -6.18 10.97
CA LYS A 144 8.16 -6.98 9.88
C LYS A 144 6.75 -7.42 10.23
N ILE A 145 5.79 -7.02 9.41
CA ILE A 145 4.37 -7.29 9.65
C ILE A 145 3.78 -8.05 8.46
N LEU A 146 3.15 -9.18 8.73
CA LEU A 146 2.36 -9.90 7.74
C LEU A 146 0.87 -9.65 7.99
N VAL A 147 0.17 -9.23 6.95
CA VAL A 147 -1.29 -9.03 6.98
C VAL A 147 -1.91 -9.97 5.96
N THR A 148 -3.01 -10.64 6.33
CA THR A 148 -3.82 -11.36 5.35
C THR A 148 -5.07 -10.57 5.00
N ALA A 149 -5.52 -10.61 3.75
CA ALA A 149 -6.68 -9.84 3.28
C ALA A 149 -7.49 -10.58 2.22
N GLY A 150 -8.71 -10.10 2.00
CA GLY A 150 -9.59 -10.62 0.96
C GLY A 150 -10.21 -11.97 1.30
N PRO A 151 -11.07 -12.49 0.41
CA PRO A 151 -11.62 -13.83 0.48
C PRO A 151 -10.68 -14.85 -0.14
N THR A 152 -10.84 -16.13 0.22
CA THR A 152 -10.35 -17.22 -0.62
C THR A 152 -11.44 -17.70 -1.57
N GLN A 153 -11.04 -18.34 -2.65
CA GLN A 153 -11.92 -18.92 -3.66
C GLN A 153 -11.61 -20.41 -3.76
N GLU A 154 -12.59 -21.24 -3.41
CA GLU A 154 -12.45 -22.69 -3.41
C GLU A 154 -13.11 -23.27 -4.66
N ALA A 155 -12.31 -23.71 -5.61
CA ALA A 155 -12.78 -24.16 -6.90
C ALA A 155 -13.73 -25.37 -6.79
N ILE A 156 -14.87 -25.32 -7.49
CA ILE A 156 -15.77 -26.45 -7.75
C ILE A 156 -15.35 -27.12 -9.05
N ASP A 157 -15.09 -26.30 -10.06
CA ASP A 157 -14.61 -26.69 -11.39
C ASP A 157 -13.82 -25.50 -11.99
N PRO A 158 -13.28 -25.56 -13.23
CA PRO A 158 -12.53 -24.47 -13.83
C PRO A 158 -13.30 -23.14 -13.99
N VAL A 159 -14.62 -23.12 -13.76
CA VAL A 159 -15.49 -21.96 -14.01
C VAL A 159 -16.11 -21.43 -12.72
N ARG A 160 -16.37 -22.28 -11.72
CA ARG A 160 -17.14 -21.96 -10.52
C ARG A 160 -16.34 -22.22 -9.25
N TYR A 161 -16.58 -21.39 -8.25
CA TYR A 161 -15.94 -21.48 -6.93
C TYR A 161 -16.90 -21.03 -5.82
N ILE A 162 -16.60 -21.47 -4.61
CA ILE A 162 -17.21 -20.99 -3.37
C ILE A 162 -16.30 -19.90 -2.79
N THR A 163 -16.88 -18.82 -2.30
CA THR A 163 -16.12 -17.70 -1.74
C THR A 163 -16.93 -16.95 -0.68
N ASN A 164 -16.24 -16.07 0.06
CA ASN A 164 -16.82 -15.14 1.03
C ASN A 164 -17.07 -13.76 0.41
N HIS A 165 -17.96 -12.96 1.01
CA HIS A 165 -18.27 -11.59 0.56
C HIS A 165 -17.19 -10.53 0.89
N SER A 166 -16.03 -10.93 1.40
CA SER A 166 -14.97 -10.00 1.79
C SER A 166 -14.45 -9.21 0.58
N THR A 167 -14.30 -7.90 0.74
CA THR A 167 -13.72 -6.99 -0.27
C THR A 167 -12.24 -6.70 -0.03
N GLY A 168 -11.67 -7.21 1.07
CA GLY A 168 -10.27 -6.99 1.44
C GLY A 168 -9.96 -5.60 2.04
N LYS A 169 -10.88 -4.64 2.03
CA LYS A 169 -10.67 -3.24 2.46
C LYS A 169 -9.96 -3.13 3.81
N MET A 170 -10.40 -3.90 4.82
CA MET A 170 -9.82 -3.85 6.17
C MET A 170 -8.34 -4.27 6.17
N GLY A 171 -8.01 -5.41 5.58
CA GLY A 171 -6.62 -5.88 5.52
C GLY A 171 -5.71 -4.93 4.74
N TYR A 172 -6.19 -4.36 3.64
CA TYR A 172 -5.47 -3.35 2.86
C TYR A 172 -5.27 -2.05 3.66
N ALA A 173 -6.26 -1.61 4.44
CA ALA A 173 -6.14 -0.45 5.32
C ALA A 173 -5.12 -0.68 6.44
N ILE A 174 -5.11 -1.87 7.05
CA ILE A 174 -4.12 -2.26 8.07
C ILE A 174 -2.71 -2.29 7.47
N ALA A 175 -2.54 -2.89 6.29
CA ALA A 175 -1.26 -2.94 5.59
C ALA A 175 -0.74 -1.53 5.28
N ARG A 176 -1.62 -0.62 4.78
CA ARG A 176 -1.31 0.79 4.54
C ARG A 176 -0.87 1.50 5.82
N ALA A 177 -1.60 1.30 6.92
CA ALA A 177 -1.28 1.92 8.21
C ALA A 177 0.08 1.45 8.74
N GLY A 178 0.38 0.15 8.64
CA GLY A 178 1.68 -0.41 9.02
C GLY A 178 2.83 0.19 8.19
N ALA A 179 2.67 0.25 6.88
CA ALA A 179 3.66 0.82 5.98
C ALA A 179 3.89 2.31 6.24
N ARG A 180 2.83 3.12 6.43
CA ARG A 180 2.94 4.55 6.78
C ARG A 180 3.65 4.79 8.12
N ARG A 181 3.61 3.85 9.04
CA ARG A 181 4.36 3.86 10.32
C ARG A 181 5.76 3.28 10.21
N GLY A 182 6.23 2.95 8.99
CA GLY A 182 7.60 2.53 8.71
C GLY A 182 7.86 1.03 8.81
N ALA A 183 6.84 0.18 8.96
CA ALA A 183 7.00 -1.27 8.95
C ALA A 183 7.32 -1.81 7.55
N GLU A 184 8.07 -2.91 7.49
CA GLU A 184 8.18 -3.78 6.31
C GLU A 184 6.93 -4.67 6.26
N VAL A 185 5.99 -4.35 5.37
CA VAL A 185 4.69 -5.02 5.33
C VAL A 185 4.60 -6.01 4.18
N THR A 186 4.27 -7.26 4.50
CA THR A 186 3.87 -8.29 3.54
C THR A 186 2.35 -8.50 3.61
N LEU A 187 1.67 -8.32 2.49
CA LEU A 187 0.22 -8.50 2.36
C LEU A 187 -0.07 -9.76 1.56
N VAL A 188 -0.55 -10.82 2.23
CA VAL A 188 -1.04 -12.04 1.59
C VAL A 188 -2.52 -11.86 1.30
N SER A 189 -2.88 -11.74 0.02
CA SER A 189 -4.25 -11.38 -0.36
C SER A 189 -4.88 -12.39 -1.31
N GLY A 190 -6.10 -12.80 -0.97
CA GLY A 190 -7.01 -13.41 -1.93
C GLY A 190 -7.48 -12.39 -2.98
N PRO A 191 -8.25 -12.83 -4.00
CA PRO A 191 -8.66 -11.99 -5.13
C PRO A 191 -9.57 -10.84 -4.69
N VAL A 192 -9.16 -9.60 -4.94
CA VAL A 192 -9.91 -8.37 -4.62
C VAL A 192 -9.61 -7.26 -5.63
N ASN A 193 -10.50 -6.27 -5.72
CA ASN A 193 -10.31 -5.06 -6.51
C ASN A 193 -9.79 -3.90 -5.63
N GLN A 194 -8.65 -4.13 -4.95
CA GLN A 194 -8.01 -3.11 -4.14
C GLN A 194 -6.65 -2.76 -4.73
N THR A 195 -6.30 -1.49 -4.74
CA THR A 195 -4.95 -1.05 -5.10
C THR A 195 -3.98 -1.39 -3.97
N VAL A 196 -2.85 -2.01 -4.31
CA VAL A 196 -1.80 -2.33 -3.34
C VAL A 196 -1.26 -1.03 -2.74
N PRO A 197 -1.24 -0.90 -1.40
CA PRO A 197 -0.73 0.30 -0.77
C PRO A 197 0.76 0.49 -1.03
N LEU A 198 1.19 1.74 -1.08
CA LEU A 198 2.58 2.10 -1.26
C LEU A 198 3.47 1.48 -0.17
N GLY A 199 4.62 0.94 -0.57
CA GLY A 199 5.58 0.31 0.36
C GLY A 199 5.16 -1.06 0.90
N VAL A 200 4.10 -1.66 0.36
CA VAL A 200 3.60 -2.99 0.75
C VAL A 200 3.97 -4.03 -0.28
N THR A 201 4.55 -5.14 0.15
CA THR A 201 4.85 -6.30 -0.70
C THR A 201 3.63 -7.19 -0.79
N LEU A 202 3.00 -7.29 -1.97
CA LEU A 202 1.86 -8.18 -2.21
C LEU A 202 2.31 -9.61 -2.51
N VAL A 203 1.66 -10.57 -1.85
CA VAL A 203 1.72 -12.00 -2.16
C VAL A 203 0.30 -12.44 -2.54
N PRO A 204 -0.03 -12.54 -3.85
CA PRO A 204 -1.35 -12.95 -4.28
C PRO A 204 -1.54 -14.46 -4.06
N VAL A 205 -2.73 -14.83 -3.60
CA VAL A 205 -3.16 -16.22 -3.40
C VAL A 205 -4.60 -16.38 -3.89
N VAL A 206 -5.05 -17.61 -4.10
CA VAL A 206 -6.42 -17.87 -4.55
C VAL A 206 -7.18 -18.69 -3.52
N SER A 207 -6.68 -19.85 -3.13
CA SER A 207 -7.36 -20.79 -2.24
C SER A 207 -6.93 -20.63 -0.78
N ALA A 208 -7.68 -21.23 0.13
CA ALA A 208 -7.31 -21.34 1.54
C ALA A 208 -5.96 -22.07 1.72
N ARG A 209 -5.67 -23.05 0.88
CA ARG A 209 -4.40 -23.77 0.88
C ARG A 209 -3.25 -22.87 0.48
N ASP A 210 -3.39 -22.09 -0.61
CA ASP A 210 -2.35 -21.15 -1.04
C ASP A 210 -2.07 -20.12 0.07
N MET A 211 -3.12 -19.63 0.72
CA MET A 211 -2.98 -18.69 1.83
C MET A 211 -2.29 -19.33 3.04
N PHE A 212 -2.62 -20.57 3.37
CA PHE A 212 -1.95 -21.32 4.43
C PHE A 212 -0.45 -21.44 4.15
N GLU A 213 -0.07 -21.91 2.98
CA GLU A 213 1.33 -22.10 2.56
C GLU A 213 2.08 -20.75 2.52
N ALA A 214 1.45 -19.71 1.98
CA ALA A 214 2.04 -18.37 1.91
C ALA A 214 2.31 -17.76 3.30
N VAL A 215 1.40 -17.95 4.24
CA VAL A 215 1.53 -17.42 5.61
C VAL A 215 2.53 -18.23 6.41
N THR A 216 2.41 -19.57 6.44
CA THR A 216 3.24 -20.44 7.26
C THR A 216 4.72 -20.38 6.87
N SER A 217 5.02 -20.35 5.57
CA SER A 217 6.39 -20.24 5.06
C SER A 217 7.09 -18.91 5.42
N ARG A 218 6.32 -17.87 5.78
CA ARG A 218 6.84 -16.53 6.11
C ARG A 218 6.74 -16.18 7.59
N SER A 219 5.91 -16.89 8.34
CA SER A 219 5.55 -16.56 9.73
C SER A 219 6.75 -16.37 10.67
N ALA A 220 7.73 -17.26 10.59
CA ALA A 220 8.90 -17.23 11.47
C ALA A 220 9.72 -15.92 11.39
N LYS A 221 9.62 -15.17 10.28
CA LYS A 221 10.38 -13.93 10.06
C LYS A 221 9.60 -12.66 10.43
N GLN A 222 8.34 -12.78 10.88
CA GLN A 222 7.48 -11.64 11.17
C GLN A 222 7.51 -11.29 12.67
N ASP A 223 7.46 -10.00 12.98
CA ASP A 223 7.28 -9.51 14.35
C ASP A 223 5.82 -9.49 14.75
N ALA A 224 4.94 -9.23 13.78
CA ALA A 224 3.49 -9.29 13.97
C ALA A 224 2.80 -9.95 12.78
N ILE A 225 1.73 -10.70 13.05
CA ILE A 225 0.86 -11.29 12.04
C ILE A 225 -0.58 -10.91 12.34
N ILE A 226 -1.26 -10.30 11.37
CA ILE A 226 -2.63 -9.83 11.48
C ILE A 226 -3.49 -10.60 10.45
N LYS A 227 -4.27 -11.54 10.94
CA LYS A 227 -5.12 -12.40 10.10
C LYS A 227 -6.50 -11.77 9.91
N SER A 228 -6.63 -10.92 8.88
CA SER A 228 -7.88 -10.21 8.54
C SER A 228 -8.62 -10.83 7.33
N ALA A 229 -8.03 -11.79 6.63
CA ALA A 229 -8.64 -12.47 5.50
C ALA A 229 -9.88 -13.29 5.89
N ALA A 230 -10.87 -13.34 5.01
CA ALA A 230 -12.02 -14.24 5.09
C ALA A 230 -11.71 -15.55 4.38
N VAL A 231 -10.99 -16.42 5.07
CA VAL A 231 -10.62 -17.76 4.58
C VAL A 231 -11.83 -18.68 4.68
N ALA A 232 -12.08 -19.47 3.64
CA ALA A 232 -13.13 -20.49 3.67
C ALA A 232 -12.78 -21.60 4.66
N ASP A 233 -13.73 -21.96 5.53
CA ASP A 233 -13.59 -23.09 6.48
C ASP A 233 -13.77 -24.45 5.81
N TYR A 234 -14.36 -24.47 4.61
CA TYR A 234 -14.65 -25.65 3.83
C TYR A 234 -14.31 -25.43 2.35
N ARG A 235 -13.86 -26.49 1.69
CA ARG A 235 -13.62 -26.54 0.24
C ARG A 235 -14.27 -27.77 -0.36
N PRO A 236 -14.55 -27.81 -1.68
CA PRO A 236 -14.99 -29.04 -2.35
C PRO A 236 -13.97 -30.16 -2.16
N ALA A 237 -14.45 -31.33 -1.73
CA ALA A 237 -13.61 -32.52 -1.54
C ALA A 237 -13.03 -33.04 -2.87
N VAL A 238 -13.74 -32.80 -3.98
CA VAL A 238 -13.30 -33.13 -5.34
C VAL A 238 -13.53 -31.92 -6.23
N VAL A 239 -12.50 -31.48 -6.93
CA VAL A 239 -12.56 -30.40 -7.92
C VAL A 239 -12.70 -31.01 -9.32
N GLY A 240 -13.75 -30.65 -10.05
CA GLY A 240 -13.95 -31.09 -11.42
C GLY A 240 -12.86 -30.58 -12.36
N THR A 241 -12.32 -31.40 -13.21
CA THR A 241 -11.35 -31.01 -14.24
C THR A 241 -11.98 -30.27 -15.41
N GLU A 242 -13.31 -30.47 -15.60
CA GLU A 242 -14.09 -29.77 -16.62
C GLU A 242 -15.33 -29.12 -16.00
N LYS A 243 -15.89 -28.15 -16.73
CA LYS A 243 -17.13 -27.47 -16.32
C LYS A 243 -18.27 -28.51 -16.18
N THR A 244 -18.81 -28.64 -14.97
CA THR A 244 -19.98 -29.51 -14.72
C THR A 244 -21.18 -29.00 -15.51
N LYS A 245 -21.69 -29.84 -16.39
CA LYS A 245 -22.88 -29.53 -17.20
C LYS A 245 -24.16 -29.65 -16.36
N LYS A 246 -25.17 -28.87 -16.70
CA LYS A 246 -26.50 -29.00 -16.10
C LYS A 246 -27.07 -30.38 -16.44
N SER A 247 -27.55 -31.12 -15.43
CA SER A 247 -28.28 -32.36 -15.54
C SER A 247 -29.72 -32.18 -15.06
N ASP A 248 -30.58 -33.14 -15.36
CA ASP A 248 -31.95 -33.18 -14.84
C ASP A 248 -31.89 -33.63 -13.37
N GLY A 249 -32.01 -32.71 -12.46
CA GLY A 249 -32.01 -32.94 -11.01
C GLY A 249 -31.10 -31.99 -10.22
N ASP A 250 -31.16 -32.10 -8.89
CA ASP A 250 -30.38 -31.32 -7.96
C ASP A 250 -28.92 -31.78 -7.94
N MET A 251 -28.01 -30.83 -7.69
CA MET A 251 -26.58 -31.07 -7.53
C MET A 251 -26.19 -30.87 -6.06
N SER A 252 -25.47 -31.81 -5.51
CA SER A 252 -24.83 -31.71 -4.21
C SER A 252 -23.30 -31.69 -4.36
N ILE A 253 -22.63 -30.91 -3.51
CA ILE A 253 -21.17 -30.79 -3.46
C ILE A 253 -20.73 -31.25 -2.08
N ALA A 254 -19.93 -32.33 -2.04
CA ALA A 254 -19.28 -32.76 -0.80
C ALA A 254 -18.19 -31.77 -0.44
N LEU A 255 -18.18 -31.33 0.81
CA LEU A 255 -17.20 -30.38 1.32
C LEU A 255 -16.30 -31.05 2.37
N GLU A 256 -15.03 -30.68 2.39
CA GLU A 256 -14.05 -31.04 3.43
C GLU A 256 -13.51 -29.78 4.11
N ARG A 257 -13.00 -29.92 5.34
CA ARG A 257 -12.42 -28.79 6.08
C ARG A 257 -11.11 -28.33 5.49
N THR A 258 -10.89 -27.02 5.54
CA THR A 258 -9.60 -26.40 5.23
C THR A 258 -8.70 -26.33 6.47
N ASP A 259 -7.42 -26.05 6.28
CA ASP A 259 -6.47 -25.87 7.36
C ASP A 259 -6.74 -24.57 8.13
N ASP A 260 -6.65 -24.64 9.46
CA ASP A 260 -6.86 -23.48 10.33
C ASP A 260 -5.56 -22.72 10.52
N ILE A 261 -5.37 -21.69 9.70
CA ILE A 261 -4.16 -20.85 9.70
C ILE A 261 -3.91 -20.21 11.07
N LEU A 262 -4.96 -19.72 11.76
CA LEU A 262 -4.79 -19.01 13.03
C LEU A 262 -4.39 -19.98 14.16
N SER A 263 -4.97 -21.18 14.17
CA SER A 263 -4.57 -22.23 15.10
C SER A 263 -3.11 -22.63 14.88
N TRP A 264 -2.74 -22.88 13.63
CA TRP A 264 -1.38 -23.24 13.29
C TRP A 264 -0.37 -22.17 13.74
N LEU A 265 -0.68 -20.90 13.50
CA LEU A 265 0.17 -19.77 13.92
C LEU A 265 0.33 -19.71 15.44
N GLY A 266 -0.74 -19.91 16.21
CA GLY A 266 -0.69 -19.93 17.67
C GLY A 266 0.21 -21.04 18.22
N ASP A 267 0.14 -22.23 17.59
CA ASP A 267 0.92 -23.40 18.01
C ASP A 267 2.41 -23.32 17.59
N HIS A 268 2.74 -22.51 16.57
CA HIS A 268 4.10 -22.39 16.00
C HIS A 268 4.72 -21.00 16.14
N ARG A 269 4.12 -20.13 16.96
CA ARG A 269 4.63 -18.75 17.14
C ARG A 269 6.01 -18.75 17.86
N ARG A 270 6.86 -17.83 17.44
CA ARG A 270 8.10 -17.57 18.18
C ARG A 270 7.84 -16.65 19.37
N GLU A 271 8.72 -16.69 20.36
CA GLU A 271 8.69 -15.77 21.50
C GLU A 271 8.73 -14.30 21.05
N GLY A 272 7.87 -13.46 21.63
CA GLY A 272 7.76 -12.03 21.32
C GLY A 272 7.04 -11.71 19.99
N GLN A 273 6.54 -12.72 19.27
CA GLN A 273 5.74 -12.50 18.07
C GLN A 273 4.29 -12.17 18.43
N PHE A 274 3.77 -11.07 17.90
CA PHE A 274 2.39 -10.64 18.11
C PHE A 274 1.42 -11.27 17.08
N LEU A 275 0.37 -11.91 17.55
CA LEU A 275 -0.66 -12.53 16.70
C LEU A 275 -2.02 -11.88 16.93
N CYS A 276 -2.62 -11.38 15.86
CA CYS A 276 -3.96 -10.82 15.87
C CYS A 276 -4.87 -11.56 14.87
N GLY A 277 -6.03 -12.03 15.36
CA GLY A 277 -7.08 -12.60 14.52
C GLY A 277 -8.27 -11.67 14.40
N PHE A 278 -9.10 -11.89 13.37
CA PHE A 278 -10.39 -11.25 13.20
C PHE A 278 -11.50 -12.28 13.45
N SER A 279 -12.56 -11.84 14.10
CA SER A 279 -13.76 -12.63 14.33
C SER A 279 -14.96 -11.87 13.82
N MET A 280 -15.78 -12.54 13.03
CA MET A 280 -17.05 -12.01 12.56
C MET A 280 -18.15 -12.88 13.12
N GLU A 281 -18.91 -12.33 14.06
CA GLU A 281 -19.93 -13.07 14.81
C GLU A 281 -21.30 -12.40 14.64
N THR A 282 -22.33 -13.20 14.57
CA THR A 282 -23.72 -12.73 14.50
C THR A 282 -24.45 -12.83 15.84
N GLN A 283 -23.93 -13.62 16.79
CA GLN A 283 -24.47 -13.86 18.13
C GLN A 283 -23.33 -14.08 19.14
N ASN A 284 -23.52 -13.67 20.39
CA ASN A 284 -22.57 -13.87 21.51
C ASN A 284 -21.12 -13.46 21.17
N MET A 285 -20.97 -12.32 20.46
CA MET A 285 -19.71 -11.86 19.88
C MET A 285 -18.54 -11.86 20.88
N LEU A 286 -18.74 -11.30 22.09
CA LEU A 286 -17.67 -11.17 23.08
C LEU A 286 -17.25 -12.54 23.68
N GLU A 287 -18.21 -13.40 23.98
CA GLU A 287 -17.92 -14.73 24.54
C GLU A 287 -17.20 -15.61 23.51
N ASN A 288 -17.70 -15.64 22.28
CA ASN A 288 -17.10 -16.40 21.19
C ASN A 288 -15.69 -15.91 20.86
N SER A 289 -15.47 -14.58 20.86
CA SER A 289 -14.16 -13.98 20.60
C SER A 289 -13.16 -14.26 21.73
N LYS A 290 -13.58 -14.23 22.99
CA LYS A 290 -12.74 -14.62 24.15
C LYS A 290 -12.34 -16.10 24.07
N ALA A 291 -13.30 -16.99 23.83
CA ALA A 291 -13.02 -18.41 23.67
C ALA A 291 -12.05 -18.68 22.50
N LYS A 292 -12.18 -17.91 21.40
CA LYS A 292 -11.30 -17.99 20.25
C LYS A 292 -9.89 -17.51 20.55
N LEU A 293 -9.73 -16.44 21.34
CA LEU A 293 -8.45 -15.90 21.79
C LEU A 293 -7.65 -16.95 22.57
N GLU A 294 -8.28 -17.59 23.55
CA GLU A 294 -7.65 -18.65 24.35
C GLU A 294 -7.34 -19.90 23.53
N LYS A 295 -8.34 -20.39 22.78
CA LYS A 295 -8.22 -21.63 21.99
C LYS A 295 -7.15 -21.54 20.89
N LYS A 296 -6.92 -20.35 20.34
CA LYS A 296 -5.98 -20.13 19.23
C LYS A 296 -4.63 -19.59 19.69
N HIS A 297 -4.42 -19.42 20.98
CA HIS A 297 -3.17 -18.89 21.56
C HIS A 297 -2.69 -17.58 20.91
N VAL A 298 -3.63 -16.64 20.67
CA VAL A 298 -3.34 -15.35 20.05
C VAL A 298 -3.41 -14.21 21.06
N ASP A 299 -2.75 -13.09 20.75
CA ASP A 299 -2.66 -11.95 21.67
C ASP A 299 -3.88 -11.02 21.58
N MET A 300 -4.52 -10.99 20.40
CA MET A 300 -5.66 -10.12 20.14
C MET A 300 -6.67 -10.79 19.20
N ILE A 301 -7.94 -10.54 19.44
CA ILE A 301 -9.03 -10.81 18.51
C ILE A 301 -9.80 -9.51 18.29
N VAL A 302 -9.90 -9.09 17.06
CA VAL A 302 -10.73 -7.96 16.63
C VAL A 302 -12.09 -8.51 16.21
N ALA A 303 -13.11 -8.22 17.02
CA ALA A 303 -14.46 -8.68 16.77
C ALA A 303 -15.26 -7.64 15.99
N ASN A 304 -15.89 -8.07 14.88
CA ASN A 304 -16.73 -7.23 14.03
C ASN A 304 -18.18 -7.70 14.10
N ASN A 305 -19.11 -6.75 14.29
CA ASN A 305 -20.54 -7.02 14.35
C ASN A 305 -21.23 -6.61 13.05
N LEU A 306 -21.71 -7.58 12.29
CA LEU A 306 -22.43 -7.35 11.02
C LEU A 306 -23.79 -6.63 11.17
N LYS A 307 -24.35 -6.62 12.39
CA LYS A 307 -25.67 -6.01 12.65
C LYS A 307 -25.61 -4.51 12.94
N THR A 308 -24.42 -3.94 13.09
CA THR A 308 -24.25 -2.51 13.36
C THR A 308 -24.35 -1.69 12.07
N ALA A 309 -25.20 -0.67 12.06
CA ALA A 309 -25.31 0.22 10.91
C ALA A 309 -23.96 0.90 10.62
N GLY A 310 -23.52 0.87 9.36
CA GLY A 310 -22.20 1.38 8.95
C GLY A 310 -21.04 0.42 9.16
N ALA A 311 -21.27 -0.78 9.70
CA ALA A 311 -20.31 -1.87 9.76
C ALA A 311 -20.72 -2.98 8.79
N GLY A 312 -19.78 -3.58 8.09
CA GLY A 312 -20.06 -4.69 7.18
C GLY A 312 -19.11 -4.78 5.99
N PHE A 313 -19.41 -5.69 5.08
CA PHE A 313 -18.62 -5.86 3.86
C PHE A 313 -18.75 -4.65 2.94
N GLY A 314 -17.63 -4.15 2.43
CA GLY A 314 -17.60 -3.11 1.40
C GLY A 314 -17.79 -1.67 1.87
N THR A 315 -18.08 -1.41 3.14
CA THR A 315 -18.14 -0.06 3.72
C THR A 315 -16.74 0.49 4.00
N ASP A 316 -16.60 1.83 4.04
CA ASP A 316 -15.34 2.50 4.38
C ASP A 316 -15.17 2.72 5.88
N THR A 317 -16.23 2.44 6.65
CA THR A 317 -16.25 2.48 8.11
C THR A 317 -16.45 1.08 8.68
N ASN A 318 -15.93 0.84 9.89
CA ASN A 318 -16.17 -0.39 10.62
C ASN A 318 -16.32 -0.09 12.12
N VAL A 319 -17.11 -0.93 12.79
CA VAL A 319 -17.26 -0.87 14.26
C VAL A 319 -16.72 -2.18 14.82
N VAL A 320 -15.62 -2.08 15.54
CA VAL A 320 -14.89 -3.23 16.07
C VAL A 320 -14.74 -3.15 17.60
N THR A 321 -14.65 -4.29 18.21
CA THR A 321 -14.33 -4.44 19.64
C THR A 321 -13.10 -5.31 19.81
#